data_1b44607898b06422265d53f4f224a692
#
_entry.id   1b44607898b06422265d53f4f224a692
#
_cell.length_a   1.000
_cell.length_b   1.000
_cell.length_c   1.000
_cell.angle_alpha   90.00
_cell.angle_beta   90.00
_cell.angle_gamma   90.00
#
_symmetry.space_group_name_H-M   'P 1'
#
loop_
_entity.id
_entity.type
_entity.pdbx_description
1 polymer ?
#
loop_
_entity_poly.entity_id
_entity_poly.type
_entity_poly.pdbx_seq_one_letter_code
_entity_poly.pdbx_strand_id
1 'polypeptide(L)'
;MMAALERKAPPKEVPIWELEFHAWDAASGRHVVLGDEMARLTPAGQEKAMHVNAEIIVSVCRDLGFSAVTAPGRYWYVSPGELAYYVLSGDLRFRQFELLKAEAGNDIMLVAGSGGVLSADYSEEFCEALFFDPEKVEAGADNQLAYGIECAKRFRDLGAGAVFTASDIADNSGLFFSPDQMDRFILPYVRRWAEAVHGMGLYAIMHSDGKLTACLDVLADTGLDALQAIDATAGMDMEATRRIVGSRLCLCGNVDCGLLLRGEPEAIYEATAALLRSQKASGAFVLGASNAVQQEVPMQNYRAMVAAWKDQGSQCQTHNRLRLPTLNFQ
;
A
#
# COMPACT_ATOMS: atom_id res chain seq x y z
N MET A 1 13.13 2.23 -3.44
CA MET A 1 12.28 1.46 -2.50
C MET A 1 13.11 0.73 -1.45
N MET A 2 13.98 -0.20 -1.80
CA MET A 2 14.77 -1.01 -0.84
C MET A 2 15.46 -0.19 0.26
N ALA A 3 16.19 0.86 -0.10
CA ALA A 3 16.89 1.70 0.89
C ALA A 3 15.97 2.30 1.96
N ALA A 4 14.74 2.67 1.59
CA ALA A 4 13.77 3.17 2.55
C ALA A 4 13.24 2.05 3.47
N LEU A 5 12.97 0.86 2.93
CA LEU A 5 12.54 -0.30 3.71
C LEU A 5 13.64 -0.79 4.66
N GLU A 6 14.90 -0.74 4.24
CA GLU A 6 16.05 -1.11 5.07
C GLU A 6 16.38 -0.07 6.16
N ARG A 7 15.92 1.17 6.04
CA ARG A 7 16.08 2.24 7.04
C ARG A 7 17.55 2.55 7.39
N LYS A 8 18.49 2.18 6.52
CA LYS A 8 19.94 2.30 6.82
C LYS A 8 20.51 3.66 6.48
N ALA A 9 20.01 4.27 5.41
CA ALA A 9 20.43 5.59 4.97
C ALA A 9 19.31 6.24 4.14
N PRO A 10 19.19 7.57 4.15
CA PRO A 10 18.25 8.25 3.28
C PRO A 10 18.53 7.90 1.82
N PRO A 11 17.51 7.49 1.05
CA PRO A 11 17.68 7.27 -0.38
C PRO A 11 18.02 8.60 -1.08
N LYS A 12 18.67 8.52 -2.24
CA LYS A 12 18.99 9.71 -3.04
C LYS A 12 17.71 10.50 -3.38
N GLU A 13 16.62 9.80 -3.56
CA GLU A 13 15.29 10.33 -3.83
C GLU A 13 14.26 9.53 -3.04
N VAL A 14 13.26 10.21 -2.47
CA VAL A 14 12.17 9.54 -1.76
C VAL A 14 11.43 8.64 -2.74
N PRO A 15 11.28 7.33 -2.46
CA PRO A 15 10.53 6.46 -3.36
C PRO A 15 9.03 6.78 -3.33
N ILE A 16 8.35 6.54 -4.46
CA ILE A 16 6.88 6.57 -4.56
C ILE A 16 6.38 5.12 -4.66
N TRP A 17 5.38 4.81 -3.85
CA TRP A 17 4.60 3.57 -3.93
C TRP A 17 3.17 3.81 -3.45
N GLU A 18 2.21 3.34 -4.23
CA GLU A 18 0.82 3.29 -3.83
C GLU A 18 0.44 1.88 -3.40
N LEU A 19 -0.27 1.79 -2.26
CA LEU A 19 -0.88 0.52 -1.85
C LEU A 19 -1.70 -0.02 -3.02
N GLU A 20 -2.50 0.85 -3.60
CA GLU A 20 -3.31 0.59 -4.78
C GLU A 20 -3.53 1.85 -5.59
N PHE A 21 -3.41 1.71 -6.88
CA PHE A 21 -3.64 2.79 -7.83
C PHE A 21 -4.69 2.34 -8.84
N HIS A 22 -5.86 2.99 -8.84
CA HIS A 22 -6.97 2.62 -9.72
C HIS A 22 -7.15 3.57 -10.91
N ALA A 23 -6.40 4.66 -10.98
CA ALA A 23 -6.52 5.67 -12.03
C ALA A 23 -5.68 5.36 -13.29
N TRP A 24 -5.42 4.05 -13.57
CA TRP A 24 -4.61 3.62 -14.71
C TRP A 24 -5.11 4.15 -16.05
N ASP A 25 -6.43 4.06 -16.29
CA ASP A 25 -7.07 4.49 -17.53
C ASP A 25 -6.94 5.99 -17.73
N ALA A 26 -7.21 6.76 -16.68
CA ALA A 26 -7.08 8.22 -16.72
C ALA A 26 -5.62 8.67 -16.87
N ALA A 27 -4.66 7.92 -16.30
CA ALA A 27 -3.24 8.23 -16.40
C ALA A 27 -2.67 7.93 -17.79
N SER A 28 -3.10 6.82 -18.42
CA SER A 28 -2.53 6.31 -19.68
C SER A 28 -3.32 6.68 -20.92
N GLY A 29 -4.60 7.03 -20.79
CA GLY A 29 -5.55 7.12 -21.91
C GLY A 29 -5.86 5.76 -22.56
N ARG A 30 -5.47 4.64 -21.94
CA ARG A 30 -5.70 3.27 -22.37
C ARG A 30 -6.50 2.53 -21.31
N HIS A 31 -7.20 1.45 -21.67
CA HIS A 31 -8.07 0.72 -20.76
C HIS A 31 -7.39 -0.52 -20.17
N VAL A 32 -7.39 -0.62 -18.83
CA VAL A 32 -6.92 -1.78 -18.06
C VAL A 32 -8.11 -2.69 -17.79
N VAL A 33 -8.08 -3.91 -18.32
CA VAL A 33 -9.18 -4.88 -18.22
C VAL A 33 -9.07 -5.69 -16.94
N LEU A 34 -10.04 -5.56 -16.06
CA LEU A 34 -10.06 -6.20 -14.73
C LEU A 34 -11.48 -6.65 -14.35
N GLY A 35 -11.64 -7.29 -13.20
CA GLY A 35 -12.93 -7.63 -12.62
C GLY A 35 -13.83 -8.45 -13.56
N ASP A 36 -15.09 -8.05 -13.64
CA ASP A 36 -16.11 -8.73 -14.43
C ASP A 36 -15.81 -8.74 -15.93
N GLU A 37 -15.17 -7.69 -16.43
CA GLU A 37 -14.77 -7.62 -17.84
C GLU A 37 -13.74 -8.72 -18.15
N MET A 38 -12.71 -8.85 -17.31
CA MET A 38 -11.72 -9.93 -17.42
C MET A 38 -12.39 -11.31 -17.31
N ALA A 39 -13.32 -11.47 -16.38
CA ALA A 39 -14.02 -12.74 -16.14
C ALA A 39 -14.86 -13.21 -17.34
N ARG A 40 -15.36 -12.27 -18.17
CA ARG A 40 -16.16 -12.58 -19.37
C ARG A 40 -15.34 -12.97 -20.59
N LEU A 41 -14.03 -12.76 -20.55
CA LEU A 41 -13.14 -13.10 -21.66
C LEU A 41 -12.87 -14.62 -21.72
N THR A 42 -12.62 -15.10 -22.93
CA THR A 42 -12.05 -16.44 -23.11
C THR A 42 -10.64 -16.51 -22.52
N PRO A 43 -10.11 -17.71 -22.18
CA PRO A 43 -8.74 -17.83 -21.67
C PRO A 43 -7.68 -17.13 -22.54
N ALA A 44 -7.79 -17.23 -23.87
CA ALA A 44 -6.91 -16.52 -24.79
C ALA A 44 -7.12 -14.99 -24.75
N GLY A 45 -8.36 -14.54 -24.55
CA GLY A 45 -8.68 -13.13 -24.35
C GLY A 45 -8.12 -12.59 -23.04
N GLN A 46 -8.22 -13.37 -21.96
CA GLN A 46 -7.65 -13.02 -20.65
C GLN A 46 -6.12 -12.88 -20.74
N GLU A 47 -5.44 -13.82 -21.35
CA GLU A 47 -3.97 -13.75 -21.54
C GLU A 47 -3.57 -12.51 -22.32
N LYS A 48 -4.25 -12.21 -23.42
CA LYS A 48 -4.00 -10.99 -24.22
C LYS A 48 -4.26 -9.71 -23.40
N ALA A 49 -5.35 -9.66 -22.65
CA ALA A 49 -5.69 -8.52 -21.81
C ALA A 49 -4.64 -8.31 -20.71
N MET A 50 -4.18 -9.38 -20.06
CA MET A 50 -3.15 -9.30 -19.01
C MET A 50 -1.80 -8.78 -19.54
N HIS A 51 -1.41 -9.11 -20.77
CA HIS A 51 -0.23 -8.51 -21.41
C HIS A 51 -0.41 -7.00 -21.61
N VAL A 52 -1.55 -6.58 -22.14
CA VAL A 52 -1.86 -5.15 -22.32
C VAL A 52 -1.92 -4.41 -20.99
N ASN A 53 -2.52 -5.01 -19.95
CA ASN A 53 -2.51 -4.46 -18.61
C ASN A 53 -1.08 -4.24 -18.08
N ALA A 54 -0.19 -5.21 -18.26
CA ALA A 54 1.20 -5.10 -17.80
C ALA A 54 1.92 -3.93 -18.49
N GLU A 55 1.78 -3.79 -19.82
CA GLU A 55 2.34 -2.66 -20.56
C GLU A 55 1.81 -1.31 -20.06
N ILE A 56 0.49 -1.18 -19.86
CA ILE A 56 -0.14 0.06 -19.38
C ILE A 56 0.37 0.40 -17.99
N ILE A 57 0.27 -0.53 -17.05
CA ILE A 57 0.63 -0.33 -15.65
C ILE A 57 2.10 0.10 -15.54
N VAL A 58 3.01 -0.62 -16.19
CA VAL A 58 4.43 -0.31 -16.12
C VAL A 58 4.77 1.02 -16.80
N SER A 59 4.10 1.34 -17.93
CA SER A 59 4.25 2.64 -18.58
C SER A 59 3.84 3.79 -17.66
N VAL A 60 2.68 3.68 -16.98
CA VAL A 60 2.20 4.67 -16.02
C VAL A 60 3.15 4.80 -14.82
N CYS A 61 3.63 3.67 -14.30
CA CYS A 61 4.61 3.70 -13.21
C CYS A 61 5.87 4.48 -13.58
N ARG A 62 6.38 4.30 -14.81
CA ARG A 62 7.55 5.04 -15.31
C ARG A 62 7.25 6.54 -15.49
N ASP A 63 6.07 6.88 -16.04
CA ASP A 63 5.65 8.30 -16.21
C ASP A 63 5.52 9.03 -14.88
N LEU A 64 4.91 8.38 -13.89
CA LEU A 64 4.65 8.95 -12.57
C LEU A 64 5.83 8.82 -11.59
N GLY A 65 6.87 8.06 -11.95
CA GLY A 65 8.08 7.90 -11.13
C GLY A 65 7.93 6.89 -9.98
N PHE A 66 7.06 5.90 -10.12
CA PHE A 66 6.90 4.87 -9.09
C PHE A 66 8.17 4.03 -8.94
N SER A 67 8.61 3.86 -7.71
CA SER A 67 9.73 2.98 -7.33
C SER A 67 9.28 1.55 -7.07
N ALA A 68 7.99 1.37 -6.80
CA ALA A 68 7.36 0.08 -6.64
C ALA A 68 5.90 0.15 -7.11
N VAL A 69 5.33 -0.99 -7.47
CA VAL A 69 3.94 -1.12 -7.88
C VAL A 69 3.30 -2.32 -7.21
N THR A 70 2.09 -2.13 -6.69
CA THR A 70 1.24 -3.22 -6.25
C THR A 70 0.60 -3.86 -7.47
N ALA A 71 0.82 -5.15 -7.63
CA ALA A 71 0.18 -5.91 -8.69
C ALA A 71 -1.33 -6.00 -8.44
N PRO A 72 -2.17 -5.82 -9.48
CA PRO A 72 -3.61 -6.04 -9.36
C PRO A 72 -3.90 -7.40 -8.73
N GLY A 73 -4.63 -7.37 -7.64
CA GLY A 73 -4.88 -8.52 -6.82
C GLY A 73 -6.36 -8.75 -6.55
N ARG A 74 -6.63 -9.43 -5.47
CA ARG A 74 -7.98 -9.79 -5.06
C ARG A 74 -8.60 -8.65 -4.27
N TYR A 75 -9.73 -8.11 -4.79
CA TYR A 75 -10.58 -7.21 -4.06
C TYR A 75 -12.01 -7.72 -3.94
N TRP A 76 -12.75 -7.18 -2.99
CA TRP A 76 -14.15 -7.55 -2.72
C TRP A 76 -15.11 -6.53 -3.29
N TYR A 77 -16.33 -6.97 -3.53
CA TYR A 77 -17.48 -6.11 -3.76
C TYR A 77 -17.94 -5.56 -2.40
N VAL A 78 -18.08 -4.25 -2.29
CA VAL A 78 -18.65 -3.64 -1.08
C VAL A 78 -20.16 -3.90 -1.04
N SER A 79 -20.84 -3.83 -2.19
CA SER A 79 -22.24 -4.23 -2.37
C SER A 79 -22.61 -4.35 -3.86
N PRO A 80 -23.73 -5.00 -4.21
CA PRO A 80 -24.20 -5.02 -5.59
C PRO A 80 -24.42 -3.61 -6.14
N GLY A 81 -23.63 -3.21 -7.15
CA GLY A 81 -23.71 -1.90 -7.80
C GLY A 81 -22.72 -0.85 -7.28
N GLU A 82 -21.94 -1.14 -6.26
CA GLU A 82 -20.78 -0.33 -5.85
C GLU A 82 -19.51 -0.80 -6.55
N LEU A 83 -18.55 0.15 -6.72
CA LEU A 83 -17.29 -0.06 -7.41
C LEU A 83 -16.61 -1.35 -6.96
N ALA A 84 -16.48 -2.29 -7.89
CA ALA A 84 -15.60 -3.43 -7.73
C ALA A 84 -14.16 -2.96 -7.92
N TYR A 85 -13.44 -2.87 -6.84
CA TYR A 85 -11.99 -2.77 -6.92
C TYR A 85 -11.44 -4.04 -7.57
N TYR A 86 -10.32 -3.94 -8.24
CA TYR A 86 -9.60 -4.98 -8.95
C TYR A 86 -9.87 -6.41 -8.47
N VAL A 87 -10.59 -7.19 -9.25
CA VAL A 87 -10.67 -8.62 -9.01
C VAL A 87 -9.98 -9.33 -10.17
N LEU A 88 -8.81 -9.86 -9.89
CA LEU A 88 -8.29 -10.97 -10.65
C LEU A 88 -8.48 -12.23 -9.80
N SER A 89 -9.44 -13.06 -10.18
CA SER A 89 -9.79 -14.25 -9.42
C SER A 89 -8.75 -15.37 -9.57
N GLY A 90 -8.54 -16.12 -8.52
CA GLY A 90 -7.74 -17.34 -8.55
C GLY A 90 -6.33 -17.16 -9.07
N ASP A 91 -5.95 -17.93 -10.08
CA ASP A 91 -4.59 -17.95 -10.63
C ASP A 91 -4.29 -16.76 -11.56
N LEU A 92 -5.29 -16.03 -12.05
CA LEU A 92 -5.08 -14.88 -12.94
C LEU A 92 -4.23 -13.80 -12.26
N ARG A 93 -4.35 -13.58 -10.94
CA ARG A 93 -3.52 -12.62 -10.21
C ARG A 93 -2.03 -12.97 -10.24
N PHE A 94 -1.69 -14.25 -10.19
CA PHE A 94 -0.30 -14.71 -10.28
C PHE A 94 0.23 -14.59 -11.70
N ARG A 95 -0.62 -14.90 -12.71
CA ARG A 95 -0.25 -14.71 -14.10
C ARG A 95 -0.05 -13.24 -14.46
N GLN A 96 -0.94 -12.35 -13.98
CA GLN A 96 -0.77 -10.90 -14.15
C GLN A 96 0.51 -10.41 -13.46
N PHE A 97 0.83 -10.94 -12.28
CA PHE A 97 2.07 -10.59 -11.57
C PHE A 97 3.31 -11.00 -12.38
N GLU A 98 3.32 -12.21 -12.92
CA GLU A 98 4.42 -12.70 -13.77
C GLU A 98 4.64 -11.80 -14.99
N LEU A 99 3.58 -11.40 -15.66
CA LEU A 99 3.65 -10.49 -16.81
C LEU A 99 4.12 -9.09 -16.42
N LEU A 100 3.65 -8.57 -15.29
CA LEU A 100 4.15 -7.32 -14.74
C LEU A 100 5.64 -7.40 -14.43
N LYS A 101 6.12 -8.51 -13.85
CA LYS A 101 7.56 -8.70 -13.57
C LYS A 101 8.38 -8.73 -14.84
N ALA A 102 7.89 -9.41 -15.87
CA ALA A 102 8.56 -9.44 -17.17
C ALA A 102 8.67 -8.04 -17.79
N GLU A 103 7.60 -7.23 -17.73
CA GLU A 103 7.56 -5.87 -18.29
C GLU A 103 8.34 -4.85 -17.44
N ALA A 104 8.24 -4.92 -16.10
CA ALA A 104 8.92 -4.01 -15.17
C ALA A 104 10.44 -4.25 -15.09
N GLY A 105 10.87 -5.48 -15.37
CA GLY A 105 12.29 -5.84 -15.19
C GLY A 105 12.75 -5.71 -13.74
N ASN A 106 13.85 -4.98 -13.54
CA ASN A 106 14.41 -4.71 -12.20
C ASN A 106 14.27 -3.25 -11.77
N ASP A 107 13.67 -2.40 -12.61
CA ASP A 107 13.63 -0.96 -12.36
C ASP A 107 12.53 -0.59 -11.35
N ILE A 108 11.45 -1.37 -11.33
CA ILE A 108 10.30 -1.17 -10.45
C ILE A 108 10.14 -2.41 -9.57
N MET A 109 10.12 -2.21 -8.25
CA MET A 109 9.85 -3.31 -7.31
C MET A 109 8.40 -3.76 -7.42
N LEU A 110 8.16 -5.05 -7.54
CA LEU A 110 6.80 -5.58 -7.45
C LEU A 110 6.44 -5.89 -6.01
N VAL A 111 5.26 -5.41 -5.61
CA VAL A 111 4.64 -5.64 -4.30
C VAL A 111 3.35 -6.42 -4.50
N ALA A 112 3.06 -7.35 -3.60
CA ALA A 112 1.85 -8.17 -3.69
C ALA A 112 1.13 -8.31 -2.36
N GLY A 113 -0.21 -8.32 -2.39
CA GLY A 113 -1.03 -8.66 -1.24
C GLY A 113 -1.00 -10.17 -0.97
N SER A 114 -0.39 -10.58 0.13
CA SER A 114 -0.38 -11.99 0.56
C SER A 114 -1.49 -12.32 1.58
N GLY A 115 -1.93 -11.32 2.37
CA GLY A 115 -2.65 -11.55 3.61
C GLY A 115 -1.73 -12.13 4.68
N GLY A 116 -2.31 -12.70 5.72
CA GLY A 116 -1.54 -13.41 6.76
C GLY A 116 -1.89 -13.03 8.20
N VAL A 117 -2.57 -11.92 8.42
CA VAL A 117 -2.98 -11.44 9.73
C VAL A 117 -4.49 -11.16 9.71
N LEU A 118 -5.17 -11.38 10.82
CA LEU A 118 -6.59 -11.05 10.96
C LEU A 118 -6.85 -9.56 10.78
N SER A 119 -8.00 -9.25 10.22
CA SER A 119 -8.59 -7.92 10.15
C SER A 119 -9.78 -7.82 11.10
N ALA A 120 -10.15 -6.61 11.47
CA ALA A 120 -11.41 -6.36 12.15
C ALA A 120 -12.57 -6.87 11.29
N ASP A 121 -13.50 -7.57 11.93
CA ASP A 121 -14.74 -8.02 11.32
C ASP A 121 -15.89 -7.62 12.27
N TYR A 122 -16.81 -6.82 11.76
CA TYR A 122 -17.94 -6.29 12.51
C TYR A 122 -19.16 -7.19 12.46
N SER A 123 -19.04 -8.42 11.94
CA SER A 123 -20.11 -9.41 12.01
C SER A 123 -20.39 -9.80 13.46
N GLU A 124 -21.66 -10.04 13.78
CA GLU A 124 -22.08 -10.50 15.10
C GLU A 124 -21.34 -11.79 15.50
N GLU A 125 -21.20 -12.73 14.56
CA GLU A 125 -20.52 -14.00 14.78
C GLU A 125 -19.05 -13.81 15.20
N PHE A 126 -18.30 -12.91 14.55
CA PHE A 126 -16.90 -12.67 14.90
C PHE A 126 -16.79 -11.92 16.23
N CYS A 127 -17.63 -10.89 16.43
CA CYS A 127 -17.65 -10.13 17.68
C CYS A 127 -17.99 -11.02 18.89
N GLU A 128 -18.96 -11.93 18.76
CA GLU A 128 -19.27 -12.90 19.81
C GLU A 128 -18.11 -13.89 20.05
N ALA A 129 -17.49 -14.38 18.97
CA ALA A 129 -16.38 -15.32 19.10
C ALA A 129 -15.19 -14.73 19.84
N LEU A 130 -14.90 -13.43 19.69
CA LEU A 130 -13.81 -12.76 20.45
C LEU A 130 -13.97 -12.87 21.96
N PHE A 131 -15.20 -13.05 22.48
CA PHE A 131 -15.47 -13.13 23.92
C PHE A 131 -15.83 -14.54 24.39
N PHE A 132 -16.57 -15.31 23.58
CA PHE A 132 -17.18 -16.55 24.01
C PHE A 132 -16.55 -17.82 23.39
N ASP A 133 -15.79 -17.66 22.27
CA ASP A 133 -15.12 -18.77 21.59
C ASP A 133 -13.77 -18.30 21.01
N PRO A 134 -12.85 -17.84 21.88
CA PRO A 134 -11.57 -17.30 21.42
C PRO A 134 -10.68 -18.35 20.71
N GLU A 135 -10.88 -19.64 20.97
CA GLU A 135 -10.18 -20.73 20.28
C GLU A 135 -10.57 -20.79 18.79
N LYS A 136 -11.83 -20.47 18.45
CA LYS A 136 -12.29 -20.33 17.06
C LYS A 136 -11.58 -19.17 16.35
N VAL A 137 -11.40 -18.05 17.04
CA VAL A 137 -10.67 -16.89 16.51
C VAL A 137 -9.19 -17.23 16.27
N GLU A 138 -8.54 -17.94 17.21
CA GLU A 138 -7.15 -18.42 17.04
C GLU A 138 -7.02 -19.37 15.86
N ALA A 139 -7.91 -20.33 15.71
CA ALA A 139 -7.92 -21.23 14.57
C ALA A 139 -8.09 -20.49 13.24
N GLY A 140 -8.93 -19.44 13.23
CA GLY A 140 -9.06 -18.50 12.10
C GLY A 140 -7.76 -17.77 11.80
N ALA A 141 -7.08 -17.25 12.82
CA ALA A 141 -5.79 -16.56 12.70
C ALA A 141 -4.68 -17.50 12.19
N ASP A 142 -4.60 -18.74 12.69
CA ASP A 142 -3.64 -19.73 12.21
C ASP A 142 -3.88 -20.10 10.74
N ASN A 143 -5.13 -20.29 10.32
CA ASN A 143 -5.49 -20.55 8.94
C ASN A 143 -5.12 -19.38 8.02
N GLN A 144 -5.39 -18.14 8.47
CA GLN A 144 -5.05 -16.94 7.71
C GLN A 144 -3.54 -16.76 7.58
N LEU A 145 -2.79 -17.01 8.65
CA LEU A 145 -1.32 -16.98 8.61
C LEU A 145 -0.75 -18.01 7.64
N ALA A 146 -1.21 -19.25 7.72
CA ALA A 146 -0.77 -20.31 6.83
C ALA A 146 -1.04 -19.97 5.35
N TYR A 147 -2.24 -19.49 5.04
CA TYR A 147 -2.61 -19.03 3.71
C TYR A 147 -1.72 -17.88 3.22
N GLY A 148 -1.50 -16.86 4.08
CA GLY A 148 -0.67 -15.70 3.74
C GLY A 148 0.79 -16.07 3.46
N ILE A 149 1.35 -17.00 4.25
CA ILE A 149 2.71 -17.51 4.02
C ILE A 149 2.79 -18.26 2.69
N GLU A 150 1.79 -19.08 2.35
CA GLU A 150 1.78 -19.80 1.07
C GLU A 150 1.63 -18.84 -0.13
N CYS A 151 0.79 -17.82 -0.02
CA CYS A 151 0.70 -16.77 -1.02
C CYS A 151 2.04 -16.01 -1.18
N ALA A 152 2.69 -15.67 -0.08
CA ALA A 152 3.99 -14.99 -0.11
C ALA A 152 5.05 -15.82 -0.82
N LYS A 153 5.10 -17.16 -0.60
CA LYS A 153 5.99 -18.07 -1.32
C LYS A 153 5.77 -18.02 -2.83
N ARG A 154 4.51 -18.10 -3.28
CA ARG A 154 4.19 -18.02 -4.71
C ARG A 154 4.64 -16.69 -5.31
N PHE A 155 4.40 -15.55 -4.65
CA PHE A 155 4.84 -14.25 -5.14
C PHE A 155 6.36 -14.09 -5.12
N ARG A 156 7.07 -14.62 -4.11
CA ARG A 156 8.53 -14.70 -4.10
C ARG A 156 9.05 -15.40 -5.35
N ASP A 157 8.49 -16.57 -5.67
CA ASP A 157 8.92 -17.39 -6.81
C ASP A 157 8.68 -16.70 -8.16
N LEU A 158 7.71 -15.77 -8.20
CA LEU A 158 7.43 -14.89 -9.33
C LEU A 158 8.26 -13.59 -9.32
N GLY A 159 9.11 -13.38 -8.32
CA GLY A 159 10.03 -12.25 -8.26
C GLY A 159 9.50 -11.00 -7.56
N ALA A 160 8.60 -11.16 -6.58
CA ALA A 160 8.23 -10.08 -5.67
C ALA A 160 9.44 -9.58 -4.88
N GLY A 161 9.50 -8.27 -4.62
CA GLY A 161 10.47 -7.69 -3.68
C GLY A 161 9.88 -7.50 -2.28
N ALA A 162 8.57 -7.31 -2.19
CA ALA A 162 7.84 -7.17 -0.94
C ALA A 162 6.47 -7.82 -1.02
N VAL A 163 5.94 -8.18 0.13
CA VAL A 163 4.53 -8.54 0.28
C VAL A 163 3.90 -7.71 1.38
N PHE A 164 2.59 -7.52 1.29
CA PHE A 164 1.85 -6.86 2.36
C PHE A 164 0.66 -7.69 2.85
N THR A 165 0.33 -7.49 4.12
CA THR A 165 -0.96 -7.89 4.68
C THR A 165 -1.82 -6.64 4.83
N ALA A 166 -3.02 -6.65 4.26
CA ALA A 166 -4.05 -5.65 4.53
C ALA A 166 -4.90 -6.19 5.68
N SER A 167 -4.68 -5.63 6.85
CA SER A 167 -5.26 -6.09 8.11
C SER A 167 -5.69 -4.89 8.92
N ASP A 168 -6.91 -4.42 8.67
CA ASP A 168 -7.47 -3.28 9.40
C ASP A 168 -7.79 -3.72 10.83
N ILE A 169 -7.01 -3.23 11.77
CA ILE A 169 -7.13 -3.53 13.20
C ILE A 169 -7.72 -2.36 14.00
N ALA A 170 -8.10 -1.30 13.33
CA ALA A 170 -8.63 -0.08 13.91
C ALA A 170 -9.70 0.54 13.01
N ASP A 171 -10.47 1.44 13.57
CA ASP A 171 -11.32 2.40 12.86
C ASP A 171 -10.93 3.85 13.23
N ASN A 172 -11.73 4.83 12.83
CA ASN A 172 -11.47 6.24 13.13
C ASN A 172 -11.51 6.56 14.63
N SER A 173 -12.09 5.70 15.47
CA SER A 173 -12.21 5.87 16.91
C SER A 173 -11.01 5.28 17.68
N GLY A 174 -10.39 4.25 17.15
CA GLY A 174 -9.25 3.54 17.76
C GLY A 174 -9.17 2.07 17.37
N LEU A 175 -8.46 1.28 18.19
CA LEU A 175 -8.30 -0.15 17.95
C LEU A 175 -9.63 -0.89 18.10
N PHE A 176 -9.89 -1.81 17.16
CA PHE A 176 -11.01 -2.73 17.22
C PHE A 176 -10.80 -3.79 18.32
N PHE A 177 -9.58 -4.27 18.45
CA PHE A 177 -9.21 -5.28 19.42
C PHE A 177 -8.79 -4.64 20.74
N SER A 178 -9.23 -5.21 21.87
CA SER A 178 -8.71 -4.85 23.20
C SER A 178 -7.20 -5.16 23.31
N PRO A 179 -6.47 -4.61 24.30
CA PRO A 179 -5.07 -4.95 24.51
C PRO A 179 -4.81 -6.46 24.62
N ASP A 180 -5.61 -7.18 25.40
CA ASP A 180 -5.49 -8.64 25.55
C ASP A 180 -5.75 -9.39 24.23
N GLN A 181 -6.70 -8.90 23.43
CA GLN A 181 -7.00 -9.47 22.12
C GLN A 181 -5.89 -9.15 21.11
N MET A 182 -5.29 -7.95 21.17
CA MET A 182 -4.11 -7.62 20.38
C MET A 182 -2.95 -8.57 20.70
N ASP A 183 -2.68 -8.82 21.97
CA ASP A 183 -1.61 -9.73 22.42
C ASP A 183 -1.90 -11.19 22.07
N ARG A 184 -3.17 -11.59 21.95
CA ARG A 184 -3.56 -12.96 21.67
C ARG A 184 -3.72 -13.23 20.16
N PHE A 185 -4.37 -12.34 19.40
CA PHE A 185 -4.85 -12.62 18.04
C PHE A 185 -4.11 -11.84 16.94
N ILE A 186 -3.39 -10.77 17.27
CA ILE A 186 -2.79 -9.89 16.26
C ILE A 186 -1.26 -9.90 16.32
N LEU A 187 -0.68 -9.41 17.41
CA LEU A 187 0.77 -9.20 17.50
C LEU A 187 1.62 -10.47 17.31
N PRO A 188 1.25 -11.63 17.86
CA PRO A 188 2.00 -12.88 17.60
C PRO A 188 1.96 -13.30 16.14
N TYR A 189 0.84 -13.06 15.47
CA TYR A 189 0.65 -13.40 14.07
C TYR A 189 1.40 -12.46 13.14
N VAL A 190 1.43 -11.15 13.45
CA VAL A 190 2.28 -10.19 12.74
C VAL A 190 3.75 -10.59 12.82
N ARG A 191 4.26 -10.95 14.02
CA ARG A 191 5.66 -11.41 14.20
C ARG A 191 5.96 -12.66 13.39
N ARG A 192 5.13 -13.70 13.50
CA ARG A 192 5.30 -14.97 12.77
C ARG A 192 5.24 -14.76 11.26
N TRP A 193 4.35 -13.89 10.79
CA TRP A 193 4.23 -13.56 9.38
C TRP A 193 5.47 -12.80 8.88
N ALA A 194 5.91 -11.75 9.58
CA ALA A 194 7.10 -10.98 9.22
C ALA A 194 8.36 -11.85 9.20
N GLU A 195 8.55 -12.72 10.21
CA GLU A 195 9.67 -13.67 10.25
C GLU A 195 9.64 -14.63 9.06
N ALA A 196 8.48 -15.19 8.72
CA ALA A 196 8.34 -16.07 7.57
C ALA A 196 8.63 -15.34 6.25
N VAL A 197 8.17 -14.10 6.08
CA VAL A 197 8.43 -13.26 4.92
C VAL A 197 9.93 -12.95 4.80
N HIS A 198 10.60 -12.60 5.89
CA HIS A 198 12.05 -12.37 5.91
C HIS A 198 12.83 -13.65 5.58
N GLY A 199 12.38 -14.80 6.08
CA GLY A 199 12.96 -16.12 5.73
C GLY A 199 12.92 -16.43 4.23
N MET A 200 12.06 -15.75 3.48
CA MET A 200 11.96 -15.83 2.01
C MET A 200 12.81 -14.77 1.29
N GLY A 201 13.44 -13.83 1.99
CA GLY A 201 14.18 -12.71 1.42
C GLY A 201 13.29 -11.57 0.91
N LEU A 202 12.04 -11.48 1.38
CA LEU A 202 11.10 -10.43 1.03
C LEU A 202 11.00 -9.38 2.14
N TYR A 203 10.54 -8.18 1.80
CA TYR A 203 10.14 -7.17 2.80
C TYR A 203 8.69 -7.37 3.22
N ALA A 204 8.44 -7.20 4.54
CA ALA A 204 7.14 -7.37 5.18
C ALA A 204 6.49 -6.01 5.44
N ILE A 205 5.39 -5.70 4.75
CA ILE A 205 4.64 -4.45 4.89
C ILE A 205 3.28 -4.76 5.51
N MET A 206 2.86 -4.01 6.53
CA MET A 206 1.49 -4.06 7.01
C MET A 206 0.73 -2.83 6.56
N HIS A 207 -0.47 -3.03 6.04
CA HIS A 207 -1.47 -1.98 5.87
C HIS A 207 -2.55 -2.14 6.95
N SER A 208 -2.92 -1.02 7.54
CA SER A 208 -4.12 -0.91 8.35
C SER A 208 -4.61 0.53 8.32
N ASP A 209 -5.86 0.69 7.97
CA ASP A 209 -6.56 1.95 8.16
C ASP A 209 -6.87 2.20 9.63
N GLY A 210 -7.37 3.39 9.92
CA GLY A 210 -7.84 3.77 11.23
C GLY A 210 -6.77 4.33 12.16
N LYS A 211 -7.18 4.55 13.41
CA LYS A 211 -6.36 5.21 14.44
C LYS A 211 -5.51 4.22 15.21
N LEU A 212 -4.28 4.02 14.79
CA LEU A 212 -3.32 3.06 15.34
C LEU A 212 -2.47 3.60 16.51
N THR A 213 -2.69 4.82 16.96
CA THR A 213 -1.79 5.50 17.93
C THR A 213 -1.50 4.65 19.17
N ALA A 214 -2.49 3.89 19.64
CA ALA A 214 -2.35 3.08 20.87
C ALA A 214 -1.46 1.84 20.71
N CYS A 215 -1.21 1.37 19.47
CA CYS A 215 -0.40 0.16 19.22
C CYS A 215 0.87 0.42 18.41
N LEU A 216 1.14 1.65 17.97
CA LEU A 216 2.30 1.98 17.12
C LEU A 216 3.63 1.50 17.69
N ASP A 217 3.82 1.66 18.99
CA ASP A 217 5.07 1.31 19.66
C ASP A 217 5.31 -0.21 19.63
N VAL A 218 4.28 -0.99 19.97
CA VAL A 218 4.37 -2.46 19.93
C VAL A 218 4.39 -3.01 18.51
N LEU A 219 3.70 -2.39 17.54
CA LEU A 219 3.80 -2.75 16.13
C LEU A 219 5.21 -2.54 15.58
N ALA A 220 5.89 -1.48 16.01
CA ALA A 220 7.25 -1.20 15.58
C ALA A 220 8.26 -2.28 16.02
N ASP A 221 7.92 -3.10 17.00
CA ASP A 221 8.76 -4.18 17.54
C ASP A 221 8.32 -5.58 17.06
N THR A 222 7.45 -5.65 16.04
CA THR A 222 6.98 -6.94 15.50
C THR A 222 7.87 -7.52 14.40
N GLY A 223 8.86 -6.78 13.93
CA GLY A 223 9.71 -7.19 12.82
C GLY A 223 9.21 -6.73 11.45
N LEU A 224 8.14 -5.96 11.37
CA LEU A 224 7.71 -5.34 10.11
C LEU A 224 8.79 -4.40 9.55
N ASP A 225 8.91 -4.35 8.23
CA ASP A 225 9.77 -3.37 7.55
C ASP A 225 9.07 -2.03 7.40
N ALA A 226 7.75 -2.06 7.11
CA ALA A 226 6.98 -0.85 6.89
C ALA A 226 5.55 -0.96 7.40
N LEU A 227 5.00 0.21 7.74
CA LEU A 227 3.58 0.42 8.01
C LEU A 227 3.03 1.40 6.97
N GLN A 228 1.94 1.02 6.31
CA GLN A 228 1.22 1.83 5.33
C GLN A 228 -0.17 2.16 5.88
N ALA A 229 -0.66 3.21 5.49
CA ALA A 229 -1.72 4.15 5.58
C ALA A 229 -1.27 5.40 6.35
N ILE A 230 -1.03 5.30 7.64
CA ILE A 230 -0.93 6.45 8.57
C ILE A 230 -2.12 7.36 8.31
N ASP A 231 -3.31 6.81 8.53
CA ASP A 231 -4.58 7.29 8.01
C ASP A 231 -4.91 8.72 8.47
N ALA A 232 -4.77 9.66 7.54
CA ALA A 232 -5.06 11.07 7.80
C ALA A 232 -6.54 11.29 8.13
N THR A 233 -7.46 10.47 7.59
CA THR A 233 -8.90 10.60 7.85
C THR A 233 -9.28 10.14 9.26
N ALA A 234 -8.50 9.24 9.85
CA ALA A 234 -8.58 8.84 11.24
C ALA A 234 -7.83 9.79 12.21
N GLY A 235 -7.32 10.90 11.68
CA GLY A 235 -6.56 11.88 12.47
C GLY A 235 -5.15 11.44 12.82
N MET A 236 -4.57 10.49 12.08
CA MET A 236 -3.16 10.12 12.23
C MET A 236 -2.25 11.18 11.60
N ASP A 237 -1.26 11.61 12.36
CA ASP A 237 -0.23 12.55 11.91
C ASP A 237 1.10 11.85 11.68
N MET A 238 1.73 12.10 10.53
CA MET A 238 2.97 11.44 10.13
C MET A 238 4.14 11.75 11.06
N GLU A 239 4.27 13.00 11.52
CA GLU A 239 5.36 13.39 12.43
C GLU A 239 5.15 12.82 13.83
N ALA A 240 3.89 12.81 14.32
CA ALA A 240 3.56 12.20 15.59
C ALA A 240 3.83 10.69 15.55
N THR A 241 3.43 10.02 14.47
CA THR A 241 3.72 8.60 14.25
C THR A 241 5.24 8.35 14.22
N ARG A 242 6.00 9.18 13.47
CA ARG A 242 7.47 9.07 13.42
C ARG A 242 8.12 9.23 14.80
N ARG A 243 7.61 10.13 15.63
CA ARG A 243 8.13 10.29 17.00
C ARG A 243 7.96 9.02 17.84
N ILE A 244 6.87 8.28 17.67
CA ILE A 244 6.60 7.04 18.40
C ILE A 244 7.46 5.89 17.85
N VAL A 245 7.41 5.64 16.54
CA VAL A 245 8.10 4.49 15.97
C VAL A 245 9.60 4.69 15.75
N GLY A 246 10.08 5.95 15.75
CA GLY A 246 11.48 6.27 15.49
C GLY A 246 11.93 5.78 14.12
N SER A 247 13.08 5.10 14.08
CA SER A 247 13.61 4.44 12.88
C SER A 247 13.27 2.95 12.77
N ARG A 248 12.42 2.42 13.67
CA ARG A 248 12.08 0.99 13.71
C ARG A 248 11.19 0.56 12.54
N LEU A 249 10.39 1.48 11.99
CA LEU A 249 9.53 1.24 10.84
C LEU A 249 9.77 2.26 9.72
N CYS A 250 9.73 1.78 8.48
CA CYS A 250 9.49 2.64 7.34
C CYS A 250 8.00 3.03 7.32
N LEU A 251 7.71 4.33 7.18
CA LEU A 251 6.34 4.82 7.07
C LEU A 251 6.01 5.08 5.60
N CYS A 252 4.88 4.54 5.13
CA CYS A 252 4.42 4.68 3.76
C CYS A 252 3.10 5.48 3.75
N GLY A 253 3.00 6.44 2.86
CA GLY A 253 1.84 7.34 2.76
C GLY A 253 2.30 8.80 2.91
N ASN A 254 1.51 9.74 3.41
CA ASN A 254 0.07 9.65 3.75
C ASN A 254 -0.67 10.88 3.19
N VAL A 255 -0.44 11.14 1.89
CA VAL A 255 -1.23 12.22 1.25
C VAL A 255 -2.70 11.82 1.34
N ASP A 256 -3.51 12.70 1.94
CA ASP A 256 -4.92 12.42 2.23
C ASP A 256 -5.70 12.10 0.96
N CYS A 257 -6.35 10.92 0.92
CA CYS A 257 -7.15 10.48 -0.22
C CYS A 257 -8.34 11.39 -0.49
N GLY A 258 -8.95 11.96 0.55
CA GLY A 258 -10.02 12.95 0.43
C GLY A 258 -9.52 14.25 -0.21
N LEU A 259 -8.30 14.67 0.14
CA LEU A 259 -7.64 15.82 -0.48
C LEU A 259 -7.31 15.52 -1.96
N LEU A 260 -6.78 14.33 -2.26
CA LEU A 260 -6.53 13.92 -3.66
C LEU A 260 -7.81 13.89 -4.49
N LEU A 261 -8.92 13.45 -3.91
CA LEU A 261 -10.19 13.33 -4.61
C LEU A 261 -10.88 14.68 -4.84
N ARG A 262 -10.86 15.58 -3.85
CA ARG A 262 -11.71 16.78 -3.83
C ARG A 262 -10.95 18.10 -3.65
N GLY A 263 -9.64 18.03 -3.41
CA GLY A 263 -8.83 19.22 -3.19
C GLY A 263 -8.42 19.92 -4.49
N GLU A 264 -7.88 21.12 -4.34
CA GLU A 264 -7.26 21.84 -5.43
C GLU A 264 -5.80 21.41 -5.59
N PRO A 265 -5.25 21.38 -6.82
CA PRO A 265 -3.88 20.94 -7.09
C PRO A 265 -2.82 21.66 -6.24
N GLU A 266 -2.98 22.95 -6.00
CA GLU A 266 -2.06 23.75 -5.18
C GLU A 266 -2.03 23.27 -3.73
N ALA A 267 -3.19 22.93 -3.15
CA ALA A 267 -3.29 22.43 -1.79
C ALA A 267 -2.62 21.05 -1.66
N ILE A 268 -2.77 20.19 -2.67
CA ILE A 268 -2.14 18.88 -2.73
C ILE A 268 -0.62 19.03 -2.85
N TYR A 269 -0.16 19.91 -3.71
CA TYR A 269 1.27 20.20 -3.86
C TYR A 269 1.89 20.63 -2.53
N GLU A 270 1.29 21.63 -1.84
CA GLU A 270 1.82 22.13 -0.58
C GLU A 270 1.78 21.08 0.55
N ALA A 271 0.69 20.32 0.66
CA ALA A 271 0.61 19.22 1.62
C ALA A 271 1.71 18.17 1.38
N THR A 272 1.90 17.76 0.12
CA THR A 272 2.94 16.81 -0.27
C THR A 272 4.35 17.37 -0.02
N ALA A 273 4.59 18.63 -0.37
CA ALA A 273 5.87 19.28 -0.13
C ALA A 273 6.20 19.40 1.36
N ALA A 274 5.19 19.70 2.20
CA ALA A 274 5.35 19.72 3.66
C ALA A 274 5.71 18.31 4.20
N LEU A 275 5.00 17.29 3.75
CA LEU A 275 5.25 15.90 4.12
C LEU A 275 6.68 15.46 3.74
N LEU A 276 7.12 15.75 2.52
CA LEU A 276 8.47 15.46 2.05
C LEU A 276 9.53 16.18 2.87
N ARG A 277 9.33 17.47 3.18
CA ARG A 277 10.26 18.24 4.02
C ARG A 277 10.42 17.64 5.42
N SER A 278 9.34 17.12 5.99
CA SER A 278 9.35 16.54 7.33
C SER A 278 9.98 15.14 7.38
N GLN A 279 9.79 14.33 6.33
CA GLN A 279 10.11 12.90 6.39
C GLN A 279 11.37 12.47 5.63
N LYS A 280 11.77 13.17 4.56
CA LYS A 280 12.86 12.69 3.68
C LYS A 280 14.20 12.47 4.39
N ALA A 281 14.49 13.24 5.42
CA ALA A 281 15.72 13.10 6.18
C ALA A 281 15.76 11.84 7.06
N SER A 282 14.62 11.23 7.36
CA SER A 282 14.55 10.00 8.15
C SER A 282 15.16 8.80 7.44
N GLY A 283 15.16 8.80 6.12
CA GLY A 283 15.56 7.66 5.30
C GLY A 283 14.60 6.46 5.30
N ALA A 284 13.58 6.51 6.14
CA ALA A 284 12.60 5.44 6.38
C ALA A 284 11.19 5.91 5.98
N PHE A 285 11.07 6.47 4.78
CA PHE A 285 9.83 7.04 4.28
C PHE A 285 9.61 6.70 2.81
N VAL A 286 8.38 6.36 2.46
CA VAL A 286 7.89 6.13 1.10
C VAL A 286 6.67 7.02 0.88
N LEU A 287 6.70 7.86 -0.15
CA LEU A 287 5.58 8.72 -0.49
C LEU A 287 4.47 7.91 -1.17
N GLY A 288 3.24 8.19 -0.82
CA GLY A 288 2.03 7.68 -1.44
C GLY A 288 0.79 8.30 -0.82
N ALA A 289 -0.36 7.90 -1.30
CA ALA A 289 -1.64 8.24 -0.70
C ALA A 289 -1.83 7.53 0.65
N SER A 290 -2.73 8.06 1.48
CA SER A 290 -3.06 7.44 2.77
C SER A 290 -3.81 6.11 2.62
N ASN A 291 -4.43 5.87 1.47
CA ASN A 291 -5.12 4.64 1.11
C ASN A 291 -5.09 4.46 -0.41
N ALA A 292 -6.00 3.68 -1.00
CA ALA A 292 -6.12 3.49 -2.44
C ALA A 292 -6.36 4.80 -3.19
N VAL A 293 -5.64 5.01 -4.29
CA VAL A 293 -5.94 6.07 -5.26
C VAL A 293 -7.09 5.60 -6.14
N GLN A 294 -8.28 6.11 -5.88
CA GLN A 294 -9.51 5.72 -6.57
C GLN A 294 -9.55 6.21 -8.02
N GLN A 295 -10.41 5.61 -8.85
CA GLN A 295 -10.56 5.96 -10.28
C GLN A 295 -11.04 7.41 -10.48
N GLU A 296 -11.81 7.92 -9.52
CA GLU A 296 -12.39 9.27 -9.54
C GLU A 296 -11.38 10.36 -9.18
N VAL A 297 -10.18 10.02 -8.72
CA VAL A 297 -9.14 11.00 -8.41
C VAL A 297 -8.75 11.72 -9.71
N PRO A 298 -8.95 13.06 -9.78
CA PRO A 298 -8.56 13.82 -10.96
C PRO A 298 -7.05 13.71 -11.19
N MET A 299 -6.63 13.31 -12.39
CA MET A 299 -5.20 13.12 -12.68
C MET A 299 -4.37 14.40 -12.51
N GLN A 300 -4.98 15.58 -12.65
CA GLN A 300 -4.30 16.84 -12.31
C GLN A 300 -3.92 16.91 -10.82
N ASN A 301 -4.75 16.37 -9.94
CA ASN A 301 -4.51 16.32 -8.50
C ASN A 301 -3.37 15.34 -8.17
N TYR A 302 -3.41 14.15 -8.73
CA TYR A 302 -2.32 13.18 -8.55
C TYR A 302 -1.00 13.72 -9.13
N ARG A 303 -1.03 14.37 -10.29
CA ARG A 303 0.15 15.02 -10.90
C ARG A 303 0.69 16.18 -10.06
N ALA A 304 -0.14 16.87 -9.26
CA ALA A 304 0.32 17.89 -8.32
C ALA A 304 1.16 17.25 -7.18
N MET A 305 0.76 16.09 -6.66
CA MET A 305 1.57 15.30 -5.73
C MET A 305 2.92 14.90 -6.35
N VAL A 306 2.90 14.39 -7.59
CA VAL A 306 4.13 14.01 -8.33
C VAL A 306 5.01 15.25 -8.61
N ALA A 307 4.43 16.42 -8.90
CA ALA A 307 5.18 17.65 -9.09
C ALA A 307 5.91 18.08 -7.81
N ALA A 308 5.23 18.05 -6.66
CA ALA A 308 5.86 18.32 -5.37
C ALA A 308 6.99 17.33 -5.06
N TRP A 309 6.81 16.06 -5.42
CA TRP A 309 7.86 15.05 -5.27
C TRP A 309 9.08 15.34 -6.15
N LYS A 310 8.90 15.70 -7.41
CA LYS A 310 9.99 16.08 -8.33
C LYS A 310 10.80 17.26 -7.79
N ASP A 311 10.12 18.23 -7.17
CA ASP A 311 10.76 19.42 -6.64
C ASP A 311 11.43 19.22 -5.28
N GLN A 312 10.85 18.40 -4.41
CA GLN A 312 11.23 18.26 -3.00
C GLN A 312 11.77 16.89 -2.60
N GLY A 313 11.52 15.86 -3.42
CA GLY A 313 11.86 14.47 -3.08
C GLY A 313 13.35 14.14 -3.11
N SER A 314 14.17 14.94 -3.79
CA SER A 314 15.60 14.75 -3.86
C SER A 314 16.33 15.22 -2.59
N GLN A 315 17.35 14.48 -2.15
CA GLN A 315 18.23 14.86 -1.04
C GLN A 315 19.20 16.00 -1.43
N CYS A 316 19.43 16.21 -2.72
CA CYS A 316 20.39 17.16 -3.25
C CYS A 316 19.71 18.43 -3.77
N GLN A 317 19.31 19.33 -2.87
CA GLN A 317 19.12 20.73 -3.23
C GLN A 317 19.96 21.60 -2.30
N THR A 318 21.16 21.95 -2.75
CA THR A 318 21.83 23.17 -2.32
C THR A 318 20.86 24.34 -2.52
N HIS A 319 20.65 25.09 -1.46
CA HIS A 319 19.88 26.34 -1.45
C HIS A 319 20.21 27.20 -2.66
N ASN A 320 19.34 27.26 -3.65
CA ASN A 320 19.22 28.45 -4.48
C ASN A 320 17.94 28.44 -5.33
N ARG A 321 17.18 29.54 -5.15
CA ARG A 321 16.08 30.08 -5.95
C ARG A 321 14.67 29.67 -5.56
N LEU A 322 14.08 30.54 -4.77
CA LEU A 322 12.68 30.92 -4.86
C LEU A 322 12.35 31.36 -6.30
N ARG A 323 11.85 30.45 -7.12
CA ARG A 323 11.03 30.74 -8.28
C ARG A 323 9.80 29.87 -8.17
N LEU A 324 8.69 30.49 -7.87
CA LEU A 324 7.40 29.87 -8.07
C LEU A 324 7.32 29.45 -9.55
N PRO A 325 7.14 28.16 -9.87
CA PRO A 325 6.86 27.77 -11.23
C PRO A 325 5.46 28.29 -11.58
N THR A 326 5.33 28.96 -12.71
CA THR A 326 4.03 29.17 -13.35
C THR A 326 3.50 27.80 -13.75
N LEU A 327 2.57 27.30 -12.96
CA LEU A 327 1.85 26.05 -13.28
C LEU A 327 0.96 26.33 -14.49
N ASN A 328 1.45 26.00 -15.67
CA ASN A 328 0.62 25.92 -16.87
C ASN A 328 -0.02 24.53 -16.89
N PHE A 329 -1.24 24.46 -16.41
CA PHE A 329 -2.11 23.30 -16.63
C PHE A 329 -2.70 23.39 -18.04
N GLN A 330 -2.20 22.62 -18.98
CA GLN A 330 -2.85 22.28 -20.23
C GLN A 330 -3.25 20.82 -20.23
#